data_8fbc9dac71152107b80283d5e44ae997
#
_entry.id   8fbc9dac71152107b80283d5e44ae997
#
_cell.length_a   1.000
_cell.length_b   1.000
_cell.length_c   1.000
_cell.angle_alpha   90.00
_cell.angle_beta   90.00
_cell.angle_gamma   90.00
#
_symmetry.space_group_name_H-M   'P 1'
#
loop_
_entity.id
_entity.type
_entity.pdbx_description
1 polymer ?
#
loop_
_entity_poly.entity_id
_entity_poly.type
_entity_poly.pdbx_seq_one_letter_code
_entity_poly.pdbx_strand_id
1 'polypeptide(L)' 'MEVWLSDGDQHVFGERASTENISSTGMRVQTARPWKPGSCLRVKSMTGDLGATARVVYCQSPAPNTFALGLELARTRDA' A
#
# COMPACT_ATOMS: atom_id res chain seq x y z
N MET A 1 -2.69 9.46 7.80
CA MET A 1 -1.46 8.79 8.13
C MET A 1 -0.69 8.50 6.88
N GLU A 2 0.61 8.58 6.94
CA GLU A 2 1.42 8.31 5.76
C GLU A 2 2.20 7.05 5.91
N VAL A 3 2.37 6.36 4.82
CA VAL A 3 3.08 5.11 4.82
C VAL A 3 4.01 5.07 3.63
N TRP A 4 4.95 4.13 3.67
CA TRP A 4 5.82 3.86 2.54
C TRP A 4 5.34 2.60 1.90
N LEU A 5 5.25 2.62 0.59
CA LEU A 5 4.95 1.43 -0.17
C LEU A 5 6.21 1.04 -0.91
N SER A 6 6.61 -0.20 -0.84
CA SER A 6 7.76 -0.64 -1.58
C SER A 6 7.47 -1.95 -2.27
N ASP A 7 8.20 -2.20 -3.35
CA ASP A 7 8.06 -3.40 -4.09
C ASP A 7 8.57 -4.52 -3.25
N GLY A 8 7.83 -5.51 -3.14
CA GLY A 8 8.21 -6.58 -2.28
C GLY A 8 9.45 -7.30 -2.64
N ASP A 9 9.93 -7.20 -3.83
CA ASP A 9 10.94 -7.97 -4.23
C ASP A 9 12.22 -7.58 -3.89
N GLN A 10 12.69 -6.70 -4.13
CA GLN A 10 13.88 -6.35 -3.72
C GLN A 10 14.19 -5.05 -3.87
N HIS A 11 13.52 -4.30 -3.86
CA HIS A 11 13.92 -3.12 -4.03
C HIS A 11 13.43 -2.10 -3.71
N VAL A 12 13.80 -1.51 -3.56
CA VAL A 12 14.26 -0.48 -3.33
C VAL A 12 13.56 0.64 -3.77
N PHE A 13 12.48 0.70 -4.32
CA PHE A 13 11.82 1.70 -4.65
C PHE A 13 10.82 1.95 -3.73
N GLY A 14 10.71 2.88 -2.98
CA GLY A 14 9.68 3.22 -2.03
C GLY A 14 8.89 4.40 -2.51
N GLU A 15 7.64 4.46 -2.19
CA GLU A 15 6.80 5.58 -2.53
C GLU A 15 5.99 5.96 -1.33
N ARG A 16 5.91 7.23 -1.02
CA ARG A 16 5.12 7.69 0.10
C ARG A 16 3.67 7.75 -0.32
N ALA A 17 2.80 7.32 0.50
CA ALA A 17 1.38 7.32 0.22
C ALA A 17 0.61 7.79 1.43
N SER A 18 -0.56 8.35 1.21
CA SER A 18 -1.43 8.77 2.29
C SER A 18 -2.54 7.80 2.43
N THR A 19 -2.82 7.35 3.65
CA THR A 19 -3.93 6.44 3.85
C THR A 19 -5.18 7.24 4.03
N GLU A 20 -6.25 6.77 3.42
CA GLU A 20 -7.54 7.41 3.57
C GLU A 20 -8.41 6.59 4.47
N ASN A 21 -8.21 5.33 4.56
CA ASN A 21 -9.10 4.48 5.30
C ASN A 21 -8.36 3.22 5.64
N ILE A 22 -8.46 2.77 6.84
CA ILE A 22 -7.77 1.58 7.30
C ILE A 22 -8.74 0.71 8.05
N SER A 23 -8.71 -0.57 7.77
CA SER A 23 -9.48 -1.52 8.53
C SER A 23 -8.55 -2.65 8.90
N SER A 24 -9.06 -3.65 9.57
CA SER A 24 -8.22 -4.76 9.98
C SER A 24 -7.75 -5.59 8.81
N THR A 25 -8.40 -5.52 7.68
CA THR A 25 -8.04 -6.36 6.57
C THR A 25 -7.56 -5.59 5.35
N GLY A 26 -7.66 -4.29 5.36
CA GLY A 26 -7.26 -3.56 4.19
C GLY A 26 -7.12 -2.09 4.43
N MET A 27 -6.68 -1.38 3.42
CA MET A 27 -6.57 0.05 3.50
C MET A 27 -6.68 0.64 2.12
N ARG A 28 -7.07 1.89 2.06
CA ARG A 28 -7.09 2.63 0.82
C ARG A 28 -6.06 3.71 0.92
N VAL A 29 -5.20 3.82 -0.06
CA VAL A 29 -4.14 4.81 -0.03
C VAL A 29 -4.15 5.60 -1.32
N GLN A 30 -3.58 6.79 -1.28
CA GLN A 30 -3.40 7.59 -2.46
C GLN A 30 -1.94 7.66 -2.79
N THR A 31 -1.61 7.49 -4.06
CA THR A 31 -0.24 7.51 -4.53
C THR A 31 -0.13 8.38 -5.75
N ALA A 32 1.07 8.75 -6.11
CA ALA A 32 1.32 9.51 -7.31
C ALA A 32 1.62 8.62 -8.50
N ARG A 33 1.76 7.32 -8.27
CA ARG A 33 2.08 6.39 -9.35
C ARG A 33 1.11 5.24 -9.32
N PRO A 34 0.77 4.69 -10.46
CA PRO A 34 -0.12 3.56 -10.46
C PRO A 34 0.61 2.29 -10.05
N TRP A 35 -0.13 1.41 -9.42
CA TRP A 35 0.40 0.09 -9.07
C TRP A 35 -0.54 -0.92 -9.70
N LYS A 36 0.02 -1.97 -10.25
CA LYS A 36 -0.78 -2.94 -10.95
C LYS A 36 -1.58 -3.81 -10.02
N PRO A 37 -2.86 -3.99 -10.25
CA PRO A 37 -3.66 -4.89 -9.43
C PRO A 37 -3.05 -6.29 -9.46
N GLY A 38 -3.03 -6.93 -8.33
CA GLY A 38 -2.41 -8.23 -8.19
C GLY A 38 -0.97 -8.16 -7.70
N SER A 39 -0.38 -6.97 -7.71
CA SER A 39 0.99 -6.83 -7.24
C SER A 39 1.05 -6.94 -5.74
N CYS A 40 2.13 -7.48 -5.25
CA CYS A 40 2.37 -7.52 -3.81
C CYS A 40 3.35 -6.43 -3.45
N LEU A 41 3.14 -5.83 -2.30
CA LEU A 41 4.02 -4.77 -1.87
C LEU A 41 4.11 -4.79 -0.36
N ARG A 42 5.01 -4.01 0.17
CA ARG A 42 5.15 -3.86 1.60
C ARG A 42 4.73 -2.50 2.00
N VAL A 43 3.99 -2.41 3.09
CA VAL A 43 3.51 -1.17 3.62
C VAL A 43 4.21 -0.95 4.94
N LYS A 44 4.79 0.22 5.14
CA LYS A 44 5.48 0.51 6.36
C LYS A 44 5.08 1.87 6.83
N SER A 45 4.76 2.02 8.09
CA SER A 45 4.39 3.32 8.61
C SER A 45 5.62 4.21 8.64
N MET A 46 5.43 5.49 8.60
CA MET A 46 6.55 6.41 8.61
C MET A 46 7.29 6.38 9.92
N THR A 47 6.65 5.95 10.98
CA THR A 47 7.32 5.86 12.24
C THR A 47 8.09 4.56 12.38
N GLY A 48 7.87 3.64 11.47
CA GLY A 48 8.55 2.37 11.54
C GLY A 48 7.93 1.35 12.43
N ASP A 49 6.84 1.67 13.10
CA ASP A 49 6.22 0.76 13.99
C ASP A 49 5.42 -0.29 13.33
N LEU A 50 4.96 -0.10 12.14
CA LEU A 50 4.05 -1.00 11.54
C LEU A 50 4.61 -1.44 10.22
N GLY A 51 4.59 -2.66 9.92
CA GLY A 51 4.96 -3.18 8.63
C GLY A 51 4.07 -4.33 8.26
N ALA A 52 3.67 -4.40 7.03
CA ALA A 52 2.79 -5.45 6.56
C ALA A 52 3.00 -5.69 5.09
N THR A 53 2.64 -6.87 4.64
CA THR A 53 2.64 -7.17 3.21
C THR A 53 1.21 -6.99 2.74
N ALA A 54 1.04 -6.46 1.58
CA ALA A 54 -0.28 -6.21 1.05
C ALA A 54 -0.34 -6.55 -0.43
N ARG A 55 -1.53 -6.69 -0.93
CA ARG A 55 -1.74 -6.94 -2.35
C ARG A 55 -2.66 -5.87 -2.88
N VAL A 56 -2.35 -5.37 -4.06
CA VAL A 56 -3.17 -4.35 -4.69
C VAL A 56 -4.40 -5.03 -5.26
N VAL A 57 -5.56 -4.64 -4.79
CA VAL A 57 -6.81 -5.21 -5.24
C VAL A 57 -7.36 -4.39 -6.39
N TYR A 58 -7.23 -3.08 -6.33
CA TYR A 58 -7.66 -2.22 -7.43
C TYR A 58 -6.82 -0.96 -7.45
N CYS A 59 -6.82 -0.31 -8.59
CA CYS A 59 -6.12 0.94 -8.76
C CYS A 59 -7.04 1.84 -9.57
N GLN A 60 -7.41 2.96 -9.04
CA GLN A 60 -8.28 3.91 -9.71
C GLN A 60 -7.57 5.23 -9.83
N SER A 61 -7.97 6.05 -10.78
CA SER A 61 -7.35 7.34 -10.97
C SER A 61 -8.41 8.42 -10.80
N PRO A 62 -8.65 8.88 -9.59
CA PRO A 62 -9.67 9.88 -9.36
C PRO A 62 -9.32 11.25 -9.92
N ALA A 63 -8.06 11.49 -10.16
CA ALA A 63 -7.63 12.79 -10.67
C ALA A 63 -6.32 12.59 -11.41
N PRO A 64 -5.90 13.53 -12.22
CA PRO A 64 -4.64 13.40 -12.92
C PRO A 64 -3.49 13.23 -11.93
N ASN A 65 -2.62 12.34 -12.22
CA ASN A 65 -1.43 12.08 -11.42
C ASN A 65 -1.75 11.67 -9.99
N THR A 66 -2.93 11.16 -9.76
CA THR A 66 -3.33 10.70 -8.45
C THR A 66 -3.99 9.34 -8.61
N PHE A 67 -3.58 8.39 -7.80
CA PHE A 67 -4.11 7.05 -7.90
C PHE A 67 -4.59 6.58 -6.54
N ALA A 68 -5.71 5.94 -6.51
CA ALA A 68 -6.26 5.39 -5.27
C ALA A 68 -6.13 3.88 -5.36
N LEU A 69 -5.44 3.30 -4.42
CA LEU A 69 -5.23 1.86 -4.41
C LEU A 69 -6.00 1.25 -3.27
N GLY A 70 -6.65 0.15 -3.58
CA GLY A 70 -7.22 -0.65 -2.52
C GLY A 70 -6.24 -1.75 -2.21
N LEU A 71 -5.82 -1.85 -0.98
CA LEU A 71 -4.84 -2.83 -0.57
C LEU A 71 -5.47 -3.82 0.38
N GLU A 72 -5.18 -5.09 0.16
CA GLU A 72 -5.63 -6.12 1.06
C GLU A 72 -4.41 -6.52 1.87
N LEU A 73 -4.48 -6.42 3.17
CA LEU A 73 -3.34 -6.71 4.01
C LEU A 73 -3.24 -8.20 4.24
N ALA A 74 -2.06 -8.71 4.10
CA ALA A 74 -1.86 -10.12 4.37
C ALA A 74 -1.81 -10.35 5.85
N ARG A 75 -2.55 -11.37 6.40
CA ARG A 75 -2.57 -11.57 7.72
C ARG A 75 -1.47 -12.39 8.07
N THR A 76 -0.72 -12.09 8.86
CA THR A 76 0.34 -12.84 9.23
C THR A 76 -0.10 -13.72 10.19
N ARG A 77 -0.01 -14.88 10.25
CA ARG A 77 -0.51 -15.59 11.05
C ARG A 77 0.29 -16.00 11.87
N ASP A 78 0.47 -16.09 12.61
CA ASP A 78 1.17 -16.41 13.40
C ASP A 78 1.06 -17.39 13.82
N ALA A 79 0.92 -17.82 13.72
CA ALA A 79 0.87 -18.85 14.10
C ALA A 79 0.80 -19.19 14.68
#